data_99cc45d9d6d4dd19ed99f6b8316448c1
#
_entry.id   99cc45d9d6d4dd19ed99f6b8316448c1
#
_cell.length_a   1.000
_cell.length_b   1.000
_cell.length_c   1.000
_cell.angle_alpha   90.00
_cell.angle_beta   90.00
_cell.angle_gamma   90.00
#
_symmetry.space_group_name_H-M   'P 1'
#
loop_
_entity.id
_entity.type
_entity.pdbx_description
1 polymer ?
#
loop_
_entity_poly.entity_id
_entity_poly.type
_entity_poly.pdbx_seq_one_letter_code
_entity_poly.pdbx_strand_id
1 'polypeptide(L)'
;MTAVDPDFIENHNPHGFDLPFLARRAQILGVPLALGRIGPPGLRVRAARRGQAADSEGRRLRYVAPGRELIDTLDAVLRYDFATRELPNHGLKTVAQHLGIAGPDREHIRGDQVYTVYQRDPERVRRYATADVTEVAGVARMLGGAAFALAQIAPRRYERLADAGAATGIIDPLLVRAYLRAGASLPVHQVGDGTPHSGAALHLFAAGVAYRVVKADVASLYPSLMRAYRIGPSRDHLGALLALVDRLVELRLAAKMNARRCAPESAERYGHEALSAAMKLVVNSAYGYLAAGGLTRFADVHAANEVTRRGRETLEVMCRQLASRGVTLLEADTDGVYFAAPEAWAEADERRAVAEVAAMLPPRVQLEFEGRYAAMLSHEPKNYALLRYDGSLILHGVAFRSSRAEPFGEAFLRKAITHLLAGDVPAVREAYLAALDRLRRRELPTRDVSSRVRLTKTAAAYFAVRESRRELPYEAMLASGRASWSVNDRVRVYRKRHGGCGLLEEPEDGQVGTDDVDHRDYDVDHYARQLRQTFASRLVCAFTPDDYDAVFADPDQMTLFTPAVTTIRTVLETKVQEVGQG
;
A
#
# COMPACT_ATOMS: atom_id res chain seq x y z
N MET A 1 -4.82 -9.08 -34.83
CA MET A 1 -4.83 -7.62 -34.60
C MET A 1 -5.52 -6.86 -35.71
N THR A 2 -5.12 -7.03 -36.97
CA THR A 2 -5.69 -6.27 -38.10
C THR A 2 -7.18 -6.55 -38.34
N ALA A 3 -7.64 -7.77 -38.16
CA ALA A 3 -9.04 -8.15 -38.39
C ALA A 3 -10.00 -7.63 -37.29
N VAL A 4 -9.54 -7.50 -36.04
CA VAL A 4 -10.34 -7.02 -34.91
C VAL A 4 -10.20 -5.51 -34.73
N ASP A 5 -9.06 -4.97 -35.12
CA ASP A 5 -8.65 -3.55 -35.06
C ASP A 5 -8.96 -2.85 -33.73
N PRO A 6 -8.53 -3.39 -32.58
CA PRO A 6 -8.85 -2.81 -31.27
C PRO A 6 -8.13 -1.49 -31.04
N ASP A 7 -8.79 -0.55 -30.34
CA ASP A 7 -8.17 0.71 -29.89
C ASP A 7 -7.26 0.49 -28.68
N PHE A 8 -7.65 -0.44 -27.80
CA PHE A 8 -6.95 -0.78 -26.58
C PHE A 8 -6.48 -2.23 -26.59
N ILE A 9 -5.27 -2.47 -26.08
CA ILE A 9 -4.73 -3.80 -25.83
C ILE A 9 -4.43 -3.84 -24.34
N GLU A 10 -5.21 -4.62 -23.61
CA GLU A 10 -5.06 -4.81 -22.17
C GLU A 10 -4.39 -6.14 -21.86
N ASN A 11 -3.43 -6.17 -20.98
CA ASN A 11 -2.86 -7.38 -20.43
C ASN A 11 -2.23 -7.12 -19.06
N HIS A 12 -1.85 -8.18 -18.36
CA HIS A 12 -1.20 -8.09 -17.06
C HIS A 12 0.33 -8.25 -17.24
N ASN A 13 1.09 -7.22 -16.87
CA ASN A 13 2.54 -7.15 -17.03
C ASN A 13 3.06 -7.26 -18.48
N PRO A 14 2.35 -6.75 -19.50
CA PRO A 14 2.79 -6.89 -20.89
C PRO A 14 4.16 -6.24 -21.15
N HIS A 15 4.47 -5.15 -20.46
CA HIS A 15 5.75 -4.47 -20.61
C HIS A 15 6.92 -5.22 -19.98
N GLY A 16 6.67 -6.06 -18.98
CA GLY A 16 7.71 -6.83 -18.30
C GLY A 16 7.95 -8.22 -18.92
N PHE A 17 6.95 -8.77 -19.60
CA PHE A 17 7.05 -10.13 -20.13
C PHE A 17 6.60 -10.27 -21.58
N ASP A 18 5.31 -10.07 -21.91
CA ASP A 18 4.76 -10.43 -23.22
C ASP A 18 5.38 -9.66 -24.37
N LEU A 19 5.48 -8.33 -24.26
CA LEU A 19 5.98 -7.48 -25.34
C LEU A 19 7.48 -7.67 -25.59
N PRO A 20 8.37 -7.75 -24.57
CA PRO A 20 9.77 -8.11 -24.77
C PRO A 20 9.92 -9.48 -25.41
N PHE A 21 9.16 -10.49 -24.94
CA PHE A 21 9.19 -11.83 -25.48
C PHE A 21 8.77 -11.87 -26.95
N LEU A 22 7.61 -11.26 -27.27
CA LEU A 22 7.11 -11.19 -28.65
C LEU A 22 8.06 -10.45 -29.58
N ALA A 23 8.63 -9.31 -29.12
CA ALA A 23 9.60 -8.54 -29.90
C ALA A 23 10.85 -9.38 -30.21
N ARG A 24 11.39 -10.08 -29.21
CA ARG A 24 12.55 -10.94 -29.38
C ARG A 24 12.25 -12.15 -30.29
N ARG A 25 11.08 -12.76 -30.11
CA ARG A 25 10.66 -13.91 -30.92
C ARG A 25 10.45 -13.53 -32.38
N ALA A 26 9.78 -12.39 -32.62
CA ALA A 26 9.58 -11.84 -33.96
C ALA A 26 10.92 -11.56 -34.68
N GLN A 27 11.90 -11.00 -33.96
CA GLN A 27 13.25 -10.74 -34.46
C GLN A 27 13.94 -12.05 -34.86
N ILE A 28 13.89 -13.10 -34.02
CA ILE A 28 14.52 -14.39 -34.29
C ILE A 28 13.92 -15.08 -35.53
N LEU A 29 12.59 -14.96 -35.68
CA LEU A 29 11.86 -15.59 -36.77
C LEU A 29 11.82 -14.76 -38.06
N GLY A 30 12.34 -13.53 -38.04
CA GLY A 30 12.26 -12.61 -39.18
C GLY A 30 10.83 -12.19 -39.52
N VAL A 31 9.87 -12.24 -38.56
CA VAL A 31 8.46 -11.90 -38.76
C VAL A 31 8.19 -10.49 -38.24
N PRO A 32 7.51 -9.63 -39.01
CA PRO A 32 7.16 -8.28 -38.54
C PRO A 32 6.11 -8.36 -37.43
N LEU A 33 6.35 -7.69 -36.30
CA LEU A 33 5.42 -7.59 -35.18
C LEU A 33 4.49 -6.38 -35.37
N ALA A 34 3.45 -6.53 -36.17
CA ALA A 34 2.51 -5.47 -36.53
C ALA A 34 1.41 -5.30 -35.47
N LEU A 35 1.74 -4.85 -34.25
CA LEU A 35 0.77 -4.56 -33.20
C LEU A 35 0.15 -3.16 -33.35
N GLY A 36 0.83 -2.21 -33.95
CA GLY A 36 0.30 -0.85 -34.20
C GLY A 36 -0.48 -0.72 -35.51
N ARG A 37 -1.17 0.42 -35.66
CA ARG A 37 -1.87 0.84 -36.90
C ARG A 37 -0.99 1.67 -37.82
N ILE A 38 0.06 2.30 -37.29
CA ILE A 38 0.86 3.31 -37.99
C ILE A 38 2.28 2.80 -38.19
N GLY A 39 2.63 2.50 -39.46
CA GLY A 39 3.96 2.25 -39.97
C GLY A 39 4.84 1.23 -39.24
N PRO A 40 5.92 0.75 -39.88
CA PRO A 40 6.96 -0.03 -39.20
C PRO A 40 7.88 0.87 -38.35
N PRO A 41 8.40 0.37 -37.20
CA PRO A 41 8.03 -0.87 -36.55
C PRO A 41 6.68 -0.76 -35.83
N GLY A 42 5.86 -1.80 -35.89
CA GLY A 42 4.55 -1.87 -35.25
C GLY A 42 4.58 -1.84 -33.72
N LEU A 43 5.76 -1.95 -33.11
CA LEU A 43 6.02 -1.81 -31.67
C LEU A 43 7.29 -0.97 -31.46
N ARG A 44 7.26 -0.01 -30.56
CA ARG A 44 8.39 0.87 -30.24
C ARG A 44 8.62 0.90 -28.73
N VAL A 45 9.88 1.06 -28.31
CA VAL A 45 10.21 1.34 -26.92
C VAL A 45 10.00 2.85 -26.69
N ARG A 46 9.33 3.18 -25.60
CA ARG A 46 9.12 4.56 -25.16
C ARG A 46 10.45 5.18 -24.76
N ALA A 47 10.81 6.32 -25.33
CA ALA A 47 12.00 7.07 -24.96
C ALA A 47 12.00 7.38 -23.45
N ALA A 48 13.16 7.21 -22.81
CA ALA A 48 13.37 7.66 -21.43
C ALA A 48 13.18 9.18 -21.32
N ARG A 49 12.69 9.66 -20.17
CA ARG A 49 12.63 11.11 -19.92
C ARG A 49 14.05 11.67 -19.81
N ARG A 50 14.26 12.93 -20.27
CA ARG A 50 15.54 13.64 -20.10
C ARG A 50 15.99 13.56 -18.62
N GLY A 51 17.24 13.19 -18.40
CA GLY A 51 17.82 13.01 -17.06
C GLY A 51 17.60 11.64 -16.40
N GLN A 52 16.98 10.68 -17.11
CA GLN A 52 16.86 9.29 -16.64
C GLN A 52 17.68 8.41 -17.58
N ALA A 53 18.71 7.74 -17.03
CA ALA A 53 19.47 6.76 -17.80
C ALA A 53 18.53 5.69 -18.36
N ALA A 54 18.65 5.39 -19.65
CA ALA A 54 17.85 4.38 -20.33
C ALA A 54 18.10 2.97 -19.74
N ASP A 55 19.26 2.78 -19.15
CA ASP A 55 19.82 1.49 -18.70
C ASP A 55 19.93 1.36 -17.18
N SER A 56 19.13 2.09 -16.39
CA SER A 56 19.08 1.80 -14.94
C SER A 56 18.53 0.39 -14.77
N GLU A 57 19.41 -0.56 -14.44
CA GLU A 57 19.08 -1.93 -14.10
C GLU A 57 17.88 -1.99 -13.14
N GLY A 58 16.85 -2.74 -13.52
CA GLY A 58 15.64 -2.91 -12.72
C GLY A 58 14.46 -2.01 -13.06
N ARG A 59 14.54 -1.15 -14.08
CA ARG A 59 13.39 -0.37 -14.55
C ARG A 59 12.69 -1.07 -15.72
N ARG A 60 11.39 -1.33 -15.56
CA ARG A 60 10.57 -1.95 -16.62
C ARG A 60 10.49 -1.01 -17.84
N LEU A 61 10.94 -1.47 -18.99
CA LEU A 61 10.77 -0.76 -20.27
C LEU A 61 9.27 -0.57 -20.56
N ARG A 62 8.94 0.51 -21.22
CA ARG A 62 7.58 0.78 -21.70
C ARG A 62 7.53 0.71 -23.21
N TYR A 63 6.59 -0.04 -23.73
CA TYR A 63 6.35 -0.19 -25.15
C TYR A 63 5.17 0.68 -25.59
N VAL A 64 5.14 1.03 -26.87
CA VAL A 64 4.06 1.76 -27.53
C VAL A 64 3.73 1.03 -28.84
N ALA A 65 2.45 0.77 -29.06
CA ALA A 65 1.92 0.33 -30.35
C ALA A 65 1.30 1.55 -31.06
N PRO A 66 1.97 2.15 -32.06
CA PRO A 66 1.51 3.38 -32.69
C PRO A 66 0.09 3.24 -33.25
N GLY A 67 -0.80 4.19 -32.90
CA GLY A 67 -2.21 4.15 -33.27
C GLY A 67 -3.10 3.29 -32.38
N ARG A 68 -2.56 2.63 -31.34
CA ARG A 68 -3.29 1.92 -30.29
C ARG A 68 -2.77 2.33 -28.91
N GLU A 69 -3.46 1.93 -27.86
CA GLU A 69 -3.05 2.14 -26.48
C GLU A 69 -2.80 0.81 -25.77
N LEU A 70 -1.67 0.71 -25.07
CA LEU A 70 -1.27 -0.47 -24.31
C LEU A 70 -1.57 -0.24 -22.83
N ILE A 71 -2.49 -0.99 -22.27
CA ILE A 71 -2.90 -0.89 -20.88
C ILE A 71 -2.33 -2.07 -20.08
N ASP A 72 -1.55 -1.74 -19.06
CA ASP A 72 -0.98 -2.72 -18.15
C ASP A 72 -1.76 -2.74 -16.84
N THR A 73 -2.54 -3.80 -16.61
CA THR A 73 -3.33 -3.95 -15.39
C THR A 73 -2.47 -4.07 -14.14
N LEU A 74 -1.19 -4.48 -14.26
CA LEU A 74 -0.26 -4.47 -13.12
C LEU A 74 -0.07 -3.06 -12.54
N ASP A 75 -0.12 -2.00 -13.34
CA ASP A 75 -0.03 -0.63 -12.83
C ASP A 75 -1.21 -0.26 -11.93
N ALA A 76 -2.40 -0.74 -12.25
CA ALA A 76 -3.60 -0.56 -11.41
C ALA A 76 -3.51 -1.40 -10.12
N VAL A 77 -3.03 -2.64 -10.22
CA VAL A 77 -2.79 -3.54 -9.08
C VAL A 77 -1.76 -2.97 -8.11
N LEU A 78 -0.65 -2.44 -8.61
CA LEU A 78 0.38 -1.81 -7.77
C LEU A 78 -0.15 -0.59 -7.02
N ARG A 79 -1.04 0.20 -7.64
CA ARG A 79 -1.70 1.32 -6.96
C ARG A 79 -2.71 0.86 -5.92
N TYR A 80 -3.48 -0.16 -6.21
CA TYR A 80 -4.39 -0.77 -5.25
C TYR A 80 -3.63 -1.28 -4.02
N ASP A 81 -2.60 -2.09 -4.23
CA ASP A 81 -1.85 -2.69 -3.13
C ASP A 81 -0.98 -1.68 -2.37
N PHE A 82 -0.56 -0.57 -3.00
CA PHE A 82 0.09 0.52 -2.28
C PHE A 82 -0.80 1.12 -1.19
N ALA A 83 -2.11 1.17 -1.45
CA ALA A 83 -3.09 1.70 -0.49
C ALA A 83 -3.55 0.64 0.52
N THR A 84 -3.81 -0.60 0.08
CA THR A 84 -4.40 -1.65 0.90
C THR A 84 -3.37 -2.54 1.58
N ARG A 85 -2.24 -2.81 0.89
CA ARG A 85 -1.17 -3.74 1.32
C ARG A 85 -1.70 -5.14 1.65
N GLU A 86 -2.68 -5.61 0.88
CA GLU A 86 -3.38 -6.87 1.13
C GLU A 86 -2.89 -8.02 0.26
N LEU A 87 -2.21 -7.69 -0.85
CA LEU A 87 -1.79 -8.70 -1.81
C LEU A 87 -0.48 -9.38 -1.41
N PRO A 88 -0.44 -10.71 -1.36
CA PRO A 88 0.80 -11.45 -1.10
C PRO A 88 1.81 -11.32 -2.25
N ASN A 89 1.32 -11.22 -3.48
CA ASN A 89 2.10 -10.87 -4.68
C ASN A 89 1.18 -10.18 -5.71
N HIS A 90 1.77 -9.71 -6.81
CA HIS A 90 1.05 -8.96 -7.83
C HIS A 90 0.82 -9.79 -9.11
N GLY A 91 0.96 -11.11 -9.07
CA GLY A 91 0.66 -12.00 -10.19
C GLY A 91 -0.84 -12.05 -10.49
N LEU A 92 -1.21 -12.18 -11.77
CA LEU A 92 -2.60 -12.16 -12.23
C LEU A 92 -3.51 -13.08 -11.42
N LYS A 93 -3.09 -14.33 -11.22
CA LYS A 93 -3.88 -15.36 -10.54
C LYS A 93 -4.16 -15.03 -9.08
N THR A 94 -3.13 -14.59 -8.37
CA THR A 94 -3.26 -14.15 -6.96
C THR A 94 -4.22 -12.97 -6.84
N VAL A 95 -4.09 -12.00 -7.75
CA VAL A 95 -4.95 -10.81 -7.77
C VAL A 95 -6.39 -11.18 -8.11
N ALA A 96 -6.59 -12.02 -9.14
CA ALA A 96 -7.93 -12.45 -9.57
C ALA A 96 -8.67 -13.23 -8.47
N GLN A 97 -7.97 -14.10 -7.74
CA GLN A 97 -8.53 -14.80 -6.57
C GLN A 97 -8.86 -13.84 -5.44
N HIS A 98 -7.94 -12.92 -5.10
CA HIS A 98 -8.15 -11.93 -4.04
C HIS A 98 -9.37 -11.03 -4.31
N LEU A 99 -9.56 -10.64 -5.57
CA LEU A 99 -10.68 -9.81 -6.00
C LEU A 99 -11.97 -10.62 -6.27
N GLY A 100 -11.97 -11.94 -6.07
CA GLY A 100 -13.13 -12.79 -6.32
C GLY A 100 -13.49 -12.97 -7.81
N ILE A 101 -12.57 -12.64 -8.73
CA ILE A 101 -12.73 -12.82 -10.18
C ILE A 101 -12.55 -14.29 -10.56
N ALA A 102 -11.56 -14.95 -9.95
CA ALA A 102 -11.27 -16.37 -10.16
C ALA A 102 -11.66 -17.18 -8.92
N GLY A 103 -12.26 -18.36 -9.15
CA GLY A 103 -12.58 -19.30 -8.08
C GLY A 103 -11.34 -20.05 -7.56
N PRO A 104 -11.47 -20.78 -6.43
CA PRO A 104 -10.37 -21.56 -5.85
C PRO A 104 -9.92 -22.72 -6.77
N ASP A 105 -10.84 -23.26 -7.58
CA ASP A 105 -10.59 -24.42 -8.46
C ASP A 105 -10.03 -24.03 -9.84
N ARG A 106 -9.54 -22.81 -9.97
CA ARG A 106 -8.99 -22.30 -11.22
C ARG A 106 -7.78 -23.15 -11.66
N GLU A 107 -7.86 -23.74 -12.85
CA GLU A 107 -6.78 -24.55 -13.39
C GLU A 107 -5.49 -23.77 -13.57
N HIS A 108 -4.38 -24.37 -13.18
CA HIS A 108 -3.05 -23.79 -13.26
C HIS A 108 -2.11 -24.65 -14.10
N ILE A 109 -1.34 -24.03 -15.00
CA ILE A 109 -0.27 -24.66 -15.76
C ILE A 109 1.02 -23.88 -15.48
N ARG A 110 2.06 -24.57 -15.01
CA ARG A 110 3.37 -23.95 -14.79
C ARG A 110 3.94 -23.44 -16.10
N GLY A 111 4.58 -22.27 -16.11
CA GLY A 111 5.11 -21.63 -17.31
C GLY A 111 6.09 -22.51 -18.08
N ASP A 112 6.95 -23.27 -17.37
CA ASP A 112 7.89 -24.22 -17.94
C ASP A 112 7.21 -25.46 -18.58
N GLN A 113 5.99 -25.77 -18.18
CA GLN A 113 5.22 -26.92 -18.66
C GLN A 113 4.23 -26.58 -19.78
N VAL A 114 3.94 -25.32 -20.03
CA VAL A 114 2.92 -24.89 -21.01
C VAL A 114 3.16 -25.53 -22.39
N TYR A 115 4.40 -25.54 -22.86
CA TYR A 115 4.72 -26.13 -24.16
C TYR A 115 4.51 -27.67 -24.20
N THR A 116 4.92 -28.38 -23.15
CA THR A 116 4.73 -29.83 -23.04
C THR A 116 3.26 -30.20 -22.94
N VAL A 117 2.48 -29.42 -22.15
CA VAL A 117 1.02 -29.61 -22.07
C VAL A 117 0.35 -29.31 -23.39
N TYR A 118 0.77 -28.23 -24.10
CA TYR A 118 0.23 -27.89 -25.41
C TYR A 118 0.41 -29.03 -26.44
N GLN A 119 1.56 -29.70 -26.43
CA GLN A 119 1.79 -30.83 -27.33
C GLN A 119 0.89 -32.04 -27.04
N ARG A 120 0.47 -32.24 -25.79
CA ARG A 120 -0.34 -33.38 -25.35
C ARG A 120 -1.83 -33.08 -25.30
N ASP A 121 -2.21 -31.89 -24.85
CA ASP A 121 -3.57 -31.42 -24.70
C ASP A 121 -3.68 -29.91 -25.01
N PRO A 122 -3.79 -29.55 -26.31
CA PRO A 122 -3.93 -28.15 -26.73
C PRO A 122 -5.18 -27.47 -26.17
N GLU A 123 -6.28 -28.23 -25.97
CA GLU A 123 -7.54 -27.68 -25.44
C GLU A 123 -7.40 -27.25 -23.97
N ARG A 124 -6.59 -27.96 -23.21
CA ARG A 124 -6.27 -27.58 -21.84
C ARG A 124 -5.55 -26.22 -21.79
N VAL A 125 -4.55 -26.02 -22.65
CA VAL A 125 -3.83 -24.74 -22.75
C VAL A 125 -4.76 -23.64 -23.25
N ARG A 126 -5.70 -23.94 -24.17
CA ARG A 126 -6.69 -22.96 -24.64
C ARG A 126 -7.62 -22.51 -23.52
N ARG A 127 -8.17 -23.44 -22.72
CA ARG A 127 -8.99 -23.11 -21.56
C ARG A 127 -8.22 -22.24 -20.55
N TYR A 128 -6.98 -22.64 -20.25
CA TYR A 128 -6.09 -21.89 -19.38
C TYR A 128 -5.87 -20.45 -19.87
N ALA A 129 -5.53 -20.27 -21.16
CA ALA A 129 -5.29 -18.95 -21.74
C ALA A 129 -6.57 -18.10 -21.80
N THR A 130 -7.74 -18.72 -22.07
CA THR A 130 -9.03 -18.01 -22.06
C THR A 130 -9.37 -17.51 -20.65
N ALA A 131 -9.09 -18.31 -19.63
CA ALA A 131 -9.27 -17.89 -18.25
C ALA A 131 -8.34 -16.70 -17.89
N ASP A 132 -7.08 -16.71 -18.31
CA ASP A 132 -6.15 -15.58 -18.14
C ASP A 132 -6.72 -14.29 -18.75
N VAL A 133 -7.27 -14.36 -19.98
CA VAL A 133 -7.89 -13.18 -20.64
C VAL A 133 -9.10 -12.68 -19.87
N THR A 134 -9.95 -13.58 -19.36
CA THR A 134 -11.12 -13.23 -18.55
C THR A 134 -10.72 -12.56 -17.26
N GLU A 135 -9.69 -13.07 -16.60
CA GLU A 135 -9.12 -12.50 -15.36
C GLU A 135 -8.53 -11.11 -15.59
N VAL A 136 -7.77 -10.91 -16.69
CA VAL A 136 -7.27 -9.58 -17.08
C VAL A 136 -8.41 -8.58 -17.26
N ALA A 137 -9.46 -8.96 -18.01
CA ALA A 137 -10.63 -8.11 -18.21
C ALA A 137 -11.35 -7.79 -16.89
N GLY A 138 -11.45 -8.76 -15.97
CA GLY A 138 -12.00 -8.56 -14.63
C GLY A 138 -11.20 -7.56 -13.81
N VAL A 139 -9.86 -7.72 -13.77
CA VAL A 139 -8.96 -6.81 -13.06
C VAL A 139 -9.01 -5.40 -13.67
N ALA A 140 -9.01 -5.28 -15.00
CA ALA A 140 -9.13 -4.00 -15.69
C ALA A 140 -10.46 -3.31 -15.35
N ARG A 141 -11.55 -4.05 -15.30
CA ARG A 141 -12.88 -3.53 -14.91
C ARG A 141 -12.87 -3.05 -13.46
N MET A 142 -12.35 -3.82 -12.52
CA MET A 142 -12.39 -3.49 -11.09
C MET A 142 -11.44 -2.36 -10.71
N LEU A 143 -10.22 -2.34 -11.26
CA LEU A 143 -9.16 -1.43 -10.82
C LEU A 143 -8.82 -0.33 -11.85
N GLY A 144 -9.18 -0.48 -13.12
CA GLY A 144 -8.87 0.45 -14.20
C GLY A 144 -9.83 1.64 -14.34
N GLY A 145 -11.03 1.53 -13.78
CA GLY A 145 -12.13 2.49 -14.04
C GLY A 145 -11.79 3.94 -13.72
N ALA A 146 -11.06 4.20 -12.62
CA ALA A 146 -10.65 5.55 -12.26
C ALA A 146 -9.71 6.19 -13.31
N ALA A 147 -8.75 5.44 -13.86
CA ALA A 147 -7.85 5.93 -14.90
C ALA A 147 -8.60 6.17 -16.22
N PHE A 148 -9.56 5.30 -16.56
CA PHE A 148 -10.43 5.48 -17.71
C PHE A 148 -11.30 6.73 -17.58
N ALA A 149 -11.93 6.96 -16.43
CA ALA A 149 -12.72 8.16 -16.15
C ALA A 149 -11.85 9.44 -16.26
N LEU A 150 -10.59 9.38 -15.80
CA LEU A 150 -9.64 10.50 -15.95
C LEU A 150 -9.30 10.79 -17.42
N ALA A 151 -9.25 9.78 -18.29
CA ALA A 151 -8.99 9.97 -19.72
C ALA A 151 -10.07 10.81 -20.42
N GLN A 152 -11.29 10.85 -19.89
CA GLN A 152 -12.36 11.69 -20.40
C GLN A 152 -12.20 13.18 -20.00
N ILE A 153 -11.43 13.46 -18.97
CA ILE A 153 -11.28 14.81 -18.40
C ILE A 153 -9.91 15.41 -18.73
N ALA A 154 -8.85 14.64 -18.52
CA ALA A 154 -7.48 15.11 -18.71
C ALA A 154 -7.08 15.08 -20.19
N PRO A 155 -6.31 16.08 -20.69
CA PRO A 155 -5.88 16.12 -22.09
C PRO A 155 -4.68 15.17 -22.33
N ARG A 156 -4.87 13.91 -22.04
CA ARG A 156 -3.88 12.85 -22.20
C ARG A 156 -4.51 11.54 -22.65
N ARG A 157 -3.72 10.70 -23.31
CA ARG A 157 -4.10 9.35 -23.70
C ARG A 157 -4.28 8.46 -22.47
N TYR A 158 -5.18 7.49 -22.52
CA TYR A 158 -5.50 6.58 -21.42
C TYR A 158 -4.25 5.82 -20.93
N GLU A 159 -3.44 5.24 -21.82
CA GLU A 159 -2.19 4.55 -21.45
C GLU A 159 -1.23 5.44 -20.64
N ARG A 160 -1.28 6.76 -20.86
CA ARG A 160 -0.46 7.73 -20.12
C ARG A 160 -1.02 8.05 -18.75
N LEU A 161 -2.34 8.05 -18.63
CA LEU A 161 -3.01 8.27 -17.35
C LEU A 161 -2.95 7.04 -16.46
N ALA A 162 -2.94 5.85 -17.06
CA ALA A 162 -2.77 4.61 -16.34
C ALA A 162 -1.42 4.51 -15.59
N ASP A 163 -0.35 5.15 -16.08
CA ASP A 163 0.98 5.17 -15.45
C ASP A 163 1.40 6.54 -14.89
N ALA A 164 0.54 7.56 -14.95
CA ALA A 164 0.88 8.93 -14.58
C ALA A 164 0.71 9.21 -13.09
N GLY A 165 1.64 9.96 -12.52
CA GLY A 165 1.42 10.64 -11.24
C GLY A 165 0.39 11.77 -11.38
N ALA A 166 -0.44 11.98 -10.36
CA ALA A 166 -1.54 12.94 -10.42
C ALA A 166 -1.07 14.39 -10.64
N ALA A 167 0.00 14.81 -10.01
CA ALA A 167 0.52 16.18 -10.13
C ALA A 167 0.99 16.48 -11.55
N THR A 168 2.03 15.81 -12.02
CA THR A 168 2.65 16.09 -13.33
C THR A 168 1.88 15.50 -14.50
N GLY A 169 1.13 14.44 -14.29
CA GLY A 169 0.43 13.70 -15.31
C GLY A 169 -1.00 14.16 -15.56
N ILE A 170 -1.65 14.75 -14.57
CA ILE A 170 -3.07 15.10 -14.63
C ILE A 170 -3.27 16.59 -14.38
N ILE A 171 -2.88 17.12 -13.21
CA ILE A 171 -3.16 18.50 -12.82
C ILE A 171 -2.44 19.48 -13.73
N ASP A 172 -1.13 19.33 -13.94
CA ASP A 172 -0.35 20.24 -14.77
C ASP A 172 -0.91 20.38 -16.21
N PRO A 173 -1.23 19.29 -16.94
CA PRO A 173 -1.89 19.39 -18.23
C PRO A 173 -3.28 20.04 -18.22
N LEU A 174 -4.05 19.88 -17.15
CA LEU A 174 -5.34 20.54 -17.00
C LEU A 174 -5.19 22.04 -16.85
N LEU A 175 -4.23 22.50 -16.05
CA LEU A 175 -3.92 23.91 -15.87
C LEU A 175 -3.39 24.53 -17.18
N VAL A 176 -2.45 23.86 -17.84
CA VAL A 176 -1.94 24.29 -19.15
C VAL A 176 -3.10 24.45 -20.14
N ARG A 177 -4.01 23.48 -20.23
CA ARG A 177 -5.20 23.58 -21.08
C ARG A 177 -6.10 24.76 -20.72
N ALA A 178 -6.29 25.04 -19.42
CA ALA A 178 -7.10 26.17 -18.97
C ALA A 178 -6.51 27.51 -19.43
N TYR A 179 -5.19 27.68 -19.29
CA TYR A 179 -4.49 28.88 -19.75
C TYR A 179 -4.55 29.04 -21.26
N LEU A 180 -4.30 27.98 -22.03
CA LEU A 180 -4.38 28.03 -23.49
C LEU A 180 -5.79 28.38 -23.98
N ARG A 181 -6.83 27.85 -23.33
CA ARG A 181 -8.23 28.18 -23.66
C ARG A 181 -8.60 29.63 -23.32
N ALA A 182 -8.01 30.17 -22.27
CA ALA A 182 -8.20 31.57 -21.87
C ALA A 182 -7.36 32.55 -22.71
N GLY A 183 -6.52 32.08 -23.62
CA GLY A 183 -5.57 32.91 -24.36
C GLY A 183 -4.51 33.57 -23.47
N ALA A 184 -4.28 33.03 -22.27
CA ALA A 184 -3.35 33.56 -21.28
C ALA A 184 -1.96 32.94 -21.43
N SER A 185 -0.92 33.73 -21.15
CA SER A 185 0.46 33.25 -21.15
C SER A 185 0.72 32.34 -19.98
N LEU A 186 1.43 31.23 -20.23
CA LEU A 186 1.88 30.31 -19.19
C LEU A 186 3.05 30.92 -18.41
N PRO A 187 3.10 30.74 -17.06
CA PRO A 187 4.28 31.16 -16.31
C PRO A 187 5.51 30.37 -16.75
N VAL A 188 6.67 31.03 -16.73
CA VAL A 188 7.95 30.37 -17.01
C VAL A 188 8.21 29.30 -15.96
N HIS A 189 8.69 28.13 -16.40
CA HIS A 189 9.10 27.08 -15.49
C HIS A 189 10.27 27.54 -14.62
N GLN A 190 10.17 27.40 -13.32
CA GLN A 190 11.21 27.78 -12.36
C GLN A 190 11.63 26.59 -11.52
N VAL A 191 12.92 26.52 -11.24
CA VAL A 191 13.44 25.66 -10.17
C VAL A 191 13.00 26.27 -8.85
N GLY A 192 12.66 25.44 -7.84
CA GLY A 192 12.30 25.93 -6.52
C GLY A 192 13.42 26.81 -5.90
N ASP A 193 13.05 27.72 -5.02
CA ASP A 193 13.96 28.66 -4.33
C ASP A 193 14.78 28.02 -3.19
N GLY A 194 14.65 26.71 -2.99
CA GLY A 194 15.33 25.98 -1.91
C GLY A 194 14.60 26.03 -0.56
N THR A 195 13.43 26.69 -0.48
CA THR A 195 12.63 26.71 0.75
C THR A 195 12.25 25.27 1.15
N PRO A 196 12.55 24.84 2.38
CA PRO A 196 12.18 23.52 2.83
C PRO A 196 10.67 23.40 2.97
N HIS A 197 10.16 22.22 2.62
CA HIS A 197 8.75 21.91 2.80
C HIS A 197 8.50 21.46 4.26
N SER A 198 7.62 22.16 4.98
CA SER A 198 7.17 21.77 6.31
C SER A 198 6.12 20.65 6.22
N GLY A 199 6.39 19.53 6.89
CA GLY A 199 5.49 18.37 6.90
C GLY A 199 4.20 18.58 7.70
N ALA A 200 3.34 17.54 7.68
CA ALA A 200 2.16 17.42 8.53
C ALA A 200 2.53 17.20 10.00
N ALA A 201 1.59 17.48 10.91
CA ALA A 201 1.74 17.11 12.30
C ALA A 201 1.40 15.62 12.51
N LEU A 202 2.15 15.00 13.40
CA LEU A 202 1.97 13.63 13.84
C LEU A 202 2.25 13.57 15.35
N HIS A 203 1.25 13.19 16.13
CA HIS A 203 1.33 13.15 17.59
C HIS A 203 0.92 11.77 18.10
N LEU A 204 1.73 11.23 19.00
CA LEU A 204 1.41 10.05 19.79
C LEU A 204 1.21 10.50 21.23
N PHE A 205 -0.05 10.60 21.67
CA PHE A 205 -0.42 11.07 23.02
C PHE A 205 -0.42 9.96 24.06
N ALA A 206 -0.70 8.72 23.64
CA ALA A 206 -0.67 7.57 24.51
C ALA A 206 -0.23 6.32 23.78
N ALA A 207 0.52 5.45 24.46
CA ALA A 207 0.95 4.13 23.98
C ALA A 207 0.42 3.04 24.91
N GLY A 208 0.07 1.88 24.35
CA GLY A 208 -0.55 0.79 25.10
C GLY A 208 -1.94 0.45 24.59
N VAL A 209 -2.76 -0.15 25.45
CA VAL A 209 -4.11 -0.60 25.09
C VAL A 209 -5.16 0.37 25.62
N ALA A 210 -5.97 0.89 24.70
CA ALA A 210 -7.14 1.70 25.02
C ALA A 210 -8.41 0.98 24.57
N TYR A 211 -9.50 1.21 25.29
CA TYR A 211 -10.83 0.68 25.00
C TYR A 211 -11.79 1.78 24.56
N ARG A 212 -12.87 1.41 23.86
CA ARG A 212 -13.92 2.33 23.40
C ARG A 212 -13.35 3.46 22.53
N VAL A 213 -12.59 3.08 21.52
CA VAL A 213 -11.85 4.02 20.69
C VAL A 213 -12.74 4.54 19.56
N VAL A 214 -12.66 5.84 19.34
CA VAL A 214 -13.32 6.53 18.23
C VAL A 214 -12.26 7.12 17.32
N LYS A 215 -12.50 7.05 16.02
CA LYS A 215 -11.75 7.76 14.99
C LYS A 215 -12.60 8.89 14.44
N ALA A 216 -12.12 10.12 14.57
CA ALA A 216 -12.65 11.29 13.88
C ALA A 216 -11.63 11.74 12.82
N ASP A 217 -12.07 11.96 11.58
CA ASP A 217 -11.21 12.24 10.44
C ASP A 217 -11.77 13.38 9.58
N VAL A 218 -10.89 14.21 9.03
CA VAL A 218 -11.29 15.31 8.14
C VAL A 218 -11.28 14.86 6.70
N ALA A 219 -12.43 14.90 6.07
CA ALA A 219 -12.56 14.54 4.66
C ALA A 219 -11.71 15.45 3.76
N SER A 220 -10.56 14.94 3.27
CA SER A 220 -9.65 15.67 2.39
C SER A 220 -9.16 17.00 2.96
N LEU A 221 -8.51 17.00 4.13
CA LEU A 221 -8.12 18.19 4.91
C LEU A 221 -7.45 19.27 4.04
N TYR A 222 -6.36 18.96 3.37
CA TYR A 222 -5.60 19.96 2.61
C TYR A 222 -6.39 20.61 1.47
N PRO A 223 -7.09 19.88 0.60
CA PRO A 223 -7.99 20.49 -0.38
C PRO A 223 -9.09 21.33 0.24
N SER A 224 -9.63 20.92 1.39
CA SER A 224 -10.63 21.68 2.12
C SER A 224 -10.08 23.02 2.64
N LEU A 225 -8.86 23.02 3.18
CA LEU A 225 -8.14 24.23 3.61
C LEU A 225 -7.78 25.14 2.43
N MET A 226 -7.27 24.58 1.31
CA MET A 226 -7.02 25.35 0.09
C MET A 226 -8.26 26.11 -0.36
N ARG A 227 -9.43 25.46 -0.31
CA ARG A 227 -10.72 26.05 -0.67
C ARG A 227 -11.23 27.07 0.38
N ALA A 228 -11.10 26.75 1.66
CA ALA A 228 -11.58 27.59 2.76
C ALA A 228 -10.81 28.91 2.84
N TYR A 229 -9.50 28.85 2.73
CA TYR A 229 -8.60 30.01 2.84
C TYR A 229 -8.14 30.58 1.49
N ARG A 230 -8.65 30.03 0.37
CA ARG A 230 -8.29 30.45 -0.98
C ARG A 230 -6.78 30.38 -1.24
N ILE A 231 -6.10 29.35 -0.73
CA ILE A 231 -4.67 29.13 -0.92
C ILE A 231 -4.43 28.39 -2.24
N GLY A 232 -3.79 29.09 -3.17
CA GLY A 232 -3.38 28.56 -4.48
C GLY A 232 -2.01 29.09 -4.88
N PRO A 233 -1.46 28.63 -6.03
CA PRO A 233 -0.16 29.10 -6.50
C PRO A 233 -0.18 30.59 -6.76
N SER A 234 0.81 31.35 -6.26
CA SER A 234 0.94 32.81 -6.50
C SER A 234 1.07 33.15 -8.00
N ARG A 235 1.59 32.21 -8.78
CA ARG A 235 1.80 32.36 -10.24
C ARG A 235 0.61 31.91 -11.08
N ASP A 236 -0.44 31.40 -10.46
CA ASP A 236 -1.69 31.04 -11.14
C ASP A 236 -2.65 32.23 -11.18
N HIS A 237 -2.35 33.18 -12.07
CA HIS A 237 -3.12 34.44 -12.20
C HIS A 237 -4.59 34.21 -12.60
N LEU A 238 -4.92 33.07 -13.20
CA LEU A 238 -6.32 32.73 -13.51
C LEU A 238 -7.04 32.05 -12.34
N GLY A 239 -6.34 31.67 -11.26
CA GLY A 239 -6.90 30.88 -10.16
C GLY A 239 -7.38 29.50 -10.62
N ALA A 240 -6.78 28.98 -11.69
CA ALA A 240 -7.23 27.76 -12.35
C ALA A 240 -7.14 26.50 -11.47
N LEU A 241 -6.12 26.43 -10.58
CA LEU A 241 -5.99 25.29 -9.66
C LEU A 241 -7.15 25.25 -8.66
N LEU A 242 -7.50 26.37 -8.02
CA LEU A 242 -8.60 26.41 -7.06
C LEU A 242 -9.96 26.19 -7.73
N ALA A 243 -10.15 26.76 -8.92
CA ALA A 243 -11.37 26.52 -9.71
C ALA A 243 -11.49 25.04 -10.11
N LEU A 244 -10.36 24.39 -10.47
CA LEU A 244 -10.31 22.97 -10.76
C LEU A 244 -10.70 22.14 -9.51
N VAL A 245 -10.10 22.42 -8.34
CA VAL A 245 -10.39 21.70 -7.09
C VAL A 245 -11.86 21.87 -6.70
N ASP A 246 -12.40 23.07 -6.76
CA ASP A 246 -13.82 23.32 -6.48
C ASP A 246 -14.72 22.48 -7.41
N ARG A 247 -14.46 22.51 -8.70
CA ARG A 247 -15.24 21.76 -9.70
C ARG A 247 -15.15 20.24 -9.52
N LEU A 248 -13.96 19.73 -9.21
CA LEU A 248 -13.76 18.29 -8.99
C LEU A 248 -14.46 17.80 -7.72
N VAL A 249 -14.50 18.59 -6.65
CA VAL A 249 -15.26 18.26 -5.43
C VAL A 249 -16.75 18.18 -5.73
N GLU A 250 -17.31 19.16 -6.47
CA GLU A 250 -18.73 19.13 -6.89
C GLU A 250 -19.06 17.89 -7.72
N LEU A 251 -18.25 17.61 -8.73
CA LEU A 251 -18.42 16.42 -9.59
C LEU A 251 -18.32 15.12 -8.79
N ARG A 252 -17.41 15.05 -7.82
CA ARG A 252 -17.28 13.90 -6.93
C ARG A 252 -18.54 13.68 -6.09
N LEU A 253 -19.08 14.73 -5.49
CA LEU A 253 -20.29 14.65 -4.69
C LEU A 253 -21.49 14.24 -5.55
N ALA A 254 -21.64 14.81 -6.74
CA ALA A 254 -22.68 14.43 -7.69
C ALA A 254 -22.54 12.94 -8.12
N ALA A 255 -21.32 12.50 -8.43
CA ALA A 255 -21.06 11.11 -8.78
C ALA A 255 -21.40 10.14 -7.64
N LYS A 256 -21.05 10.48 -6.38
CA LYS A 256 -21.43 9.68 -5.20
C LYS A 256 -22.95 9.58 -5.02
N MET A 257 -23.66 10.69 -5.21
CA MET A 257 -25.13 10.69 -5.11
C MET A 257 -25.76 9.85 -6.22
N ASN A 258 -25.26 9.96 -7.44
CA ASN A 258 -25.76 9.19 -8.57
C ASN A 258 -25.49 7.68 -8.39
N ALA A 259 -24.28 7.30 -7.95
CA ALA A 259 -23.96 5.90 -7.64
C ALA A 259 -24.94 5.26 -6.65
N ARG A 260 -25.37 6.02 -5.61
CA ARG A 260 -26.34 5.54 -4.61
C ARG A 260 -27.74 5.31 -5.17
N ARG A 261 -28.09 5.96 -6.29
CA ARG A 261 -29.39 5.83 -6.96
C ARG A 261 -29.42 4.70 -7.98
N CYS A 262 -28.27 4.23 -8.43
CA CYS A 262 -28.17 3.13 -9.39
C CYS A 262 -28.33 1.77 -8.69
N ALA A 263 -28.80 0.78 -9.45
CA ALA A 263 -28.87 -0.59 -8.97
C ALA A 263 -27.48 -1.12 -8.58
N PRO A 264 -27.36 -1.95 -7.54
CA PRO A 264 -26.13 -2.66 -7.23
C PRO A 264 -25.60 -3.38 -8.48
N GLU A 265 -24.28 -3.36 -8.66
CA GLU A 265 -23.56 -4.04 -9.77
C GLU A 265 -23.90 -3.55 -11.20
N SER A 266 -24.68 -2.46 -11.35
CA SER A 266 -24.95 -1.88 -12.66
C SER A 266 -23.73 -1.17 -13.25
N ALA A 267 -23.64 -1.12 -14.58
CA ALA A 267 -22.57 -0.41 -15.30
C ALA A 267 -22.57 1.10 -14.99
N GLU A 268 -23.77 1.68 -14.81
CA GLU A 268 -23.91 3.10 -14.43
C GLU A 268 -23.35 3.37 -13.04
N ARG A 269 -23.66 2.51 -12.06
CA ARG A 269 -23.12 2.63 -10.71
C ARG A 269 -21.61 2.54 -10.73
N TYR A 270 -21.05 1.55 -11.41
CA TYR A 270 -19.63 1.39 -11.60
C TYR A 270 -18.99 2.65 -12.22
N GLY A 271 -19.60 3.21 -13.28
CA GLY A 271 -19.12 4.44 -13.91
C GLY A 271 -19.08 5.63 -12.95
N HIS A 272 -20.10 5.80 -12.12
CA HIS A 272 -20.15 6.86 -11.12
C HIS A 272 -19.16 6.65 -9.98
N GLU A 273 -18.97 5.42 -9.52
CA GLU A 273 -17.97 5.09 -8.49
C GLU A 273 -16.54 5.33 -9.02
N ALA A 274 -16.26 4.91 -10.26
CA ALA A 274 -14.98 5.15 -10.94
C ALA A 274 -14.71 6.65 -11.11
N LEU A 275 -15.71 7.43 -11.51
CA LEU A 275 -15.60 8.90 -11.62
C LEU A 275 -15.33 9.53 -10.26
N SER A 276 -16.05 9.12 -9.21
CA SER A 276 -15.82 9.61 -7.84
C SER A 276 -14.42 9.29 -7.33
N ALA A 277 -13.91 8.08 -7.60
CA ALA A 277 -12.54 7.68 -7.24
C ALA A 277 -11.49 8.49 -8.01
N ALA A 278 -11.71 8.72 -9.29
CA ALA A 278 -10.85 9.56 -10.13
C ALA A 278 -10.75 10.99 -9.60
N MET A 279 -11.90 11.60 -9.26
CA MET A 279 -11.94 12.95 -8.68
C MET A 279 -11.24 13.02 -7.34
N LYS A 280 -11.44 12.01 -6.45
CA LYS A 280 -10.75 11.92 -5.16
C LYS A 280 -9.24 11.93 -5.33
N LEU A 281 -8.73 11.14 -6.28
CA LEU A 281 -7.29 11.09 -6.57
C LEU A 281 -6.74 12.46 -6.93
N VAL A 282 -7.38 13.18 -7.86
CA VAL A 282 -6.90 14.49 -8.34
C VAL A 282 -7.02 15.56 -7.24
N VAL A 283 -8.15 15.60 -6.54
CA VAL A 283 -8.39 16.56 -5.44
C VAL A 283 -7.34 16.41 -4.35
N ASN A 284 -7.09 15.17 -3.89
CA ASN A 284 -6.10 14.93 -2.83
C ASN A 284 -4.65 15.20 -3.30
N SER A 285 -4.41 15.14 -4.61
CA SER A 285 -3.10 15.43 -5.18
C SER A 285 -2.83 16.93 -5.44
N ALA A 286 -3.85 17.78 -5.28
CA ALA A 286 -3.72 19.23 -5.52
C ALA A 286 -2.70 19.87 -4.57
N TYR A 287 -2.68 19.46 -3.30
CA TYR A 287 -1.66 19.88 -2.36
C TYR A 287 -0.26 19.40 -2.78
N GLY A 288 -0.11 18.12 -3.13
CA GLY A 288 1.16 17.59 -3.63
C GLY A 288 1.65 18.27 -4.91
N TYR A 289 0.74 18.81 -5.70
CA TYR A 289 1.07 19.63 -6.85
C TYR A 289 1.76 20.95 -6.46
N LEU A 290 1.28 21.62 -5.40
CA LEU A 290 1.93 22.83 -4.85
C LEU A 290 3.35 22.52 -4.36
N ALA A 291 3.52 21.42 -3.66
CA ALA A 291 4.79 21.00 -3.07
C ALA A 291 5.77 20.35 -4.07
N ALA A 292 5.39 20.20 -5.35
CA ALA A 292 6.17 19.45 -6.34
C ALA A 292 7.47 20.16 -6.81
N GLY A 293 7.74 21.37 -6.35
CA GLY A 293 8.94 22.13 -6.70
C GLY A 293 9.10 22.29 -8.21
N GLY A 294 10.31 22.18 -8.73
CA GLY A 294 10.61 22.29 -10.14
C GLY A 294 10.03 21.20 -11.05
N LEU A 295 9.23 20.26 -10.52
CA LEU A 295 8.57 19.21 -11.32
C LEU A 295 7.30 19.70 -12.03
N THR A 296 6.67 20.76 -11.53
CA THR A 296 5.42 21.32 -12.07
C THR A 296 5.57 22.82 -12.36
N ARG A 297 4.77 23.31 -13.31
CA ARG A 297 4.89 24.71 -13.78
C ARG A 297 4.39 25.74 -12.76
N PHE A 298 3.37 25.38 -11.99
CA PHE A 298 2.74 26.25 -11.02
C PHE A 298 3.06 25.85 -9.57
N ALA A 299 4.12 25.07 -9.33
CA ALA A 299 4.52 24.74 -7.95
C ALA A 299 4.76 26.02 -7.14
N ASP A 300 4.36 25.96 -5.87
CA ASP A 300 4.50 27.06 -4.92
C ASP A 300 4.66 26.47 -3.51
N VAL A 301 5.91 26.36 -3.06
CA VAL A 301 6.23 25.78 -1.75
C VAL A 301 5.73 26.65 -0.59
N HIS A 302 5.63 27.96 -0.78
CA HIS A 302 5.10 28.86 0.24
C HIS A 302 3.60 28.65 0.44
N ALA A 303 2.85 28.51 -0.67
CA ALA A 303 1.44 28.12 -0.59
C ALA A 303 1.27 26.73 0.02
N ALA A 304 2.13 25.75 -0.32
CA ALA A 304 2.12 24.43 0.29
C ALA A 304 2.37 24.48 1.81
N ASN A 305 3.35 25.28 2.26
CA ASN A 305 3.66 25.50 3.68
C ASN A 305 2.52 26.18 4.42
N GLU A 306 1.81 27.11 3.81
CA GLU A 306 0.62 27.74 4.40
C GLU A 306 -0.52 26.72 4.59
N VAL A 307 -0.74 25.83 3.61
CA VAL A 307 -1.73 24.74 3.75
C VAL A 307 -1.38 23.82 4.92
N THR A 308 -0.11 23.41 5.06
CA THR A 308 0.31 22.53 6.18
C THR A 308 0.27 23.24 7.52
N ARG A 309 0.59 24.54 7.55
CA ARG A 309 0.46 25.36 8.76
C ARG A 309 -1.01 25.38 9.23
N ARG A 310 -1.95 25.68 8.33
CA ARG A 310 -3.39 25.63 8.63
C ARG A 310 -3.86 24.24 9.01
N GLY A 311 -3.27 23.20 8.42
CA GLY A 311 -3.55 21.81 8.79
C GLY A 311 -3.17 21.51 10.24
N ARG A 312 -1.96 21.92 10.65
CA ARG A 312 -1.51 21.77 12.04
C ARG A 312 -2.40 22.53 13.03
N GLU A 313 -2.73 23.80 12.74
CA GLU A 313 -3.64 24.59 13.56
C GLU A 313 -5.02 23.93 13.70
N THR A 314 -5.56 23.39 12.61
CA THR A 314 -6.84 22.68 12.62
C THR A 314 -6.77 21.43 13.50
N LEU A 315 -5.70 20.63 13.37
CA LEU A 315 -5.48 19.43 14.18
C LEU A 315 -5.35 19.76 15.67
N GLU A 316 -4.62 20.83 16.02
CA GLU A 316 -4.49 21.31 17.40
C GLU A 316 -5.84 21.72 17.99
N VAL A 317 -6.68 22.43 17.22
CA VAL A 317 -8.04 22.78 17.64
C VAL A 317 -8.86 21.52 17.91
N MET A 318 -8.82 20.53 17.01
CA MET A 318 -9.50 19.25 17.18
C MET A 318 -9.05 18.55 18.46
N CYS A 319 -7.75 18.37 18.65
CA CYS A 319 -7.18 17.71 19.82
C CYS A 319 -7.57 18.44 21.14
N ARG A 320 -7.40 19.75 21.19
CA ARG A 320 -7.74 20.56 22.37
C ARG A 320 -9.23 20.49 22.71
N GLN A 321 -10.09 20.60 21.69
CA GLN A 321 -11.53 20.57 21.88
C GLN A 321 -12.06 19.17 22.25
N LEU A 322 -11.47 18.11 21.74
CA LEU A 322 -11.77 16.74 22.17
C LEU A 322 -11.31 16.51 23.62
N ALA A 323 -10.05 16.86 23.94
CA ALA A 323 -9.51 16.71 25.30
C ALA A 323 -10.34 17.46 26.35
N SER A 324 -10.82 18.68 26.06
CA SER A 324 -11.67 19.48 26.97
C SER A 324 -13.02 18.81 27.27
N ARG A 325 -13.43 17.81 26.51
CA ARG A 325 -14.64 17.00 26.71
C ARG A 325 -14.39 15.73 27.53
N GLY A 326 -13.15 15.54 28.02
CA GLY A 326 -12.79 14.44 28.91
C GLY A 326 -12.39 13.15 28.18
N VAL A 327 -12.15 13.18 26.87
CA VAL A 327 -11.62 12.03 26.16
C VAL A 327 -10.11 11.90 26.36
N THR A 328 -9.59 10.68 26.27
CA THR A 328 -8.15 10.41 26.25
C THR A 328 -7.67 10.37 24.80
N LEU A 329 -6.83 11.32 24.38
CA LEU A 329 -6.21 11.31 23.05
C LEU A 329 -5.20 10.17 22.95
N LEU A 330 -5.18 9.48 21.83
CA LEU A 330 -4.27 8.35 21.55
C LEU A 330 -3.25 8.72 20.48
N GLU A 331 -3.70 9.01 19.28
CA GLU A 331 -2.87 9.38 18.15
C GLU A 331 -3.58 10.44 17.30
N ALA A 332 -2.83 11.41 16.79
CA ALA A 332 -3.32 12.33 15.77
C ALA A 332 -2.35 12.34 14.59
N ASP A 333 -2.87 12.11 13.38
CA ASP A 333 -2.10 12.02 12.15
C ASP A 333 -2.75 12.85 11.06
N THR A 334 -2.09 13.92 10.69
CA THR A 334 -2.41 14.80 9.55
C THR A 334 -3.85 15.36 9.59
N ASP A 335 -4.86 14.54 9.45
CA ASP A 335 -6.28 14.86 9.25
C ASP A 335 -7.22 14.10 10.19
N GLY A 336 -6.70 13.15 10.99
CA GLY A 336 -7.49 12.31 11.87
C GLY A 336 -6.99 12.26 13.31
N VAL A 337 -7.90 12.00 14.24
CA VAL A 337 -7.61 11.82 15.65
C VAL A 337 -8.26 10.55 16.15
N TYR A 338 -7.45 9.70 16.83
CA TYR A 338 -7.93 8.57 17.62
C TYR A 338 -8.03 8.99 19.09
N PHE A 339 -9.13 8.69 19.71
CA PHE A 339 -9.33 8.94 21.14
C PHE A 339 -10.14 7.84 21.81
N ALA A 340 -9.89 7.62 23.09
CA ALA A 340 -10.71 6.75 23.93
C ALA A 340 -11.81 7.57 24.56
N ALA A 341 -13.06 7.12 24.39
CA ALA A 341 -14.23 7.76 24.96
C ALA A 341 -14.36 7.44 26.46
N PRO A 342 -14.85 8.38 27.29
CA PRO A 342 -15.18 8.12 28.69
C PRO A 342 -16.12 6.93 28.85
N GLU A 343 -15.97 6.17 29.92
CA GLU A 343 -16.75 4.95 30.17
C GLU A 343 -18.25 5.22 30.22
N ALA A 344 -18.63 6.37 30.74
CA ALA A 344 -20.04 6.78 30.87
C ALA A 344 -20.72 7.18 29.55
N TRP A 345 -19.97 7.35 28.45
CA TRP A 345 -20.55 7.77 27.17
C TRP A 345 -21.23 6.63 26.43
N ALA A 346 -22.38 6.92 25.82
CA ALA A 346 -22.96 6.09 24.77
C ALA A 346 -22.43 6.52 23.39
N GLU A 347 -22.72 5.75 22.36
CA GLU A 347 -22.35 6.10 20.96
C GLU A 347 -22.91 7.46 20.53
N ALA A 348 -24.11 7.82 21.03
CA ALA A 348 -24.71 9.12 20.76
C ALA A 348 -23.88 10.29 21.32
N ASP A 349 -23.23 10.09 22.47
CA ASP A 349 -22.35 11.10 23.08
C ASP A 349 -21.05 11.24 22.31
N GLU A 350 -20.48 10.12 21.85
CA GLU A 350 -19.29 10.10 21.00
C GLU A 350 -19.54 10.87 19.70
N ARG A 351 -20.67 10.61 19.02
CA ARG A 351 -21.07 11.31 17.78
C ARG A 351 -21.36 12.78 18.02
N ARG A 352 -22.01 13.12 19.14
CA ARG A 352 -22.27 14.51 19.52
C ARG A 352 -20.97 15.27 19.74
N ALA A 353 -20.02 14.72 20.47
CA ALA A 353 -18.74 15.36 20.72
C ALA A 353 -17.97 15.65 19.41
N VAL A 354 -17.95 14.71 18.47
CA VAL A 354 -17.33 14.91 17.15
C VAL A 354 -18.07 16.00 16.36
N ALA A 355 -19.41 16.00 16.37
CA ALA A 355 -20.22 17.00 15.66
C ALA A 355 -20.04 18.42 16.24
N GLU A 356 -19.95 18.55 17.56
CA GLU A 356 -19.68 19.84 18.22
C GLU A 356 -18.29 20.37 17.86
N VAL A 357 -17.26 19.52 17.82
CA VAL A 357 -15.91 19.90 17.37
C VAL A 357 -15.93 20.28 15.89
N ALA A 358 -16.63 19.52 15.06
CA ALA A 358 -16.80 19.82 13.64
C ALA A 358 -17.38 21.23 13.39
N ALA A 359 -18.34 21.65 14.21
CA ALA A 359 -18.97 22.97 14.12
C ALA A 359 -18.01 24.14 14.44
N MET A 360 -16.88 23.88 15.09
CA MET A 360 -15.87 24.89 15.43
C MET A 360 -14.79 25.03 14.34
N LEU A 361 -14.76 24.12 13.37
CA LEU A 361 -13.75 24.13 12.31
C LEU A 361 -14.09 25.15 11.20
N PRO A 362 -13.10 25.55 10.40
CA PRO A 362 -13.33 26.48 9.30
C PRO A 362 -14.40 25.99 8.31
N PRO A 363 -15.15 26.87 7.67
CA PRO A 363 -16.11 26.51 6.63
C PRO A 363 -15.45 25.60 5.57
N ARG A 364 -16.16 24.55 5.13
CA ARG A 364 -15.70 23.52 4.19
C ARG A 364 -14.73 22.46 4.75
N VAL A 365 -14.25 22.60 5.98
CA VAL A 365 -13.50 21.56 6.70
C VAL A 365 -14.52 20.70 7.44
N GLN A 366 -14.73 19.48 6.99
CA GLN A 366 -15.74 18.57 7.54
C GLN A 366 -15.05 17.46 8.33
N LEU A 367 -15.21 17.51 9.66
CA LEU A 367 -14.81 16.44 10.55
C LEU A 367 -15.93 15.39 10.57
N GLU A 368 -15.59 14.15 10.23
CA GLU A 368 -16.52 13.04 10.18
C GLU A 368 -16.23 12.05 11.32
N PHE A 369 -17.28 11.45 11.87
CA PHE A 369 -17.18 10.29 12.73
C PHE A 369 -16.90 9.06 11.83
N GLU A 370 -15.62 8.71 11.67
CA GLU A 370 -15.22 7.69 10.69
C GLU A 370 -15.45 6.26 11.20
N GLY A 371 -15.21 6.03 12.49
CA GLY A 371 -15.37 4.70 13.05
C GLY A 371 -15.30 4.62 14.56
N ARG A 372 -15.77 3.47 15.06
CA ARG A 372 -15.74 3.07 16.47
C ARG A 372 -15.12 1.68 16.57
N TYR A 373 -14.29 1.49 17.61
CA TYR A 373 -13.56 0.26 17.84
C TYR A 373 -13.66 -0.14 19.31
N ALA A 374 -13.73 -1.45 19.57
CA ALA A 374 -13.78 -1.97 20.93
C ALA A 374 -12.50 -1.67 21.69
N ALA A 375 -11.36 -1.84 21.01
CA ALA A 375 -10.03 -1.56 21.56
C ALA A 375 -9.02 -1.16 20.49
N MET A 376 -7.92 -0.49 20.93
CA MET A 376 -6.78 -0.12 20.12
C MET A 376 -5.49 -0.43 20.88
N LEU A 377 -4.53 -1.09 20.25
CA LEU A 377 -3.14 -1.09 20.65
C LEU A 377 -2.42 0.03 19.89
N SER A 378 -2.02 1.08 20.60
CA SER A 378 -1.20 2.17 20.10
C SER A 378 0.26 1.88 20.44
N HIS A 379 1.11 1.68 19.43
CA HIS A 379 2.49 1.26 19.63
C HIS A 379 3.47 2.39 19.36
N GLU A 380 3.50 2.87 18.13
CA GLU A 380 4.32 3.95 17.63
C GLU A 380 3.49 4.78 16.64
N PRO A 381 3.91 5.99 16.29
CA PRO A 381 3.21 6.77 15.28
C PRO A 381 2.98 5.95 13.99
N LYS A 382 1.72 5.90 13.55
CA LYS A 382 1.28 5.12 12.37
C LYS A 382 1.46 3.59 12.49
N ASN A 383 1.72 3.07 13.68
CA ASN A 383 1.79 1.64 13.95
C ASN A 383 0.81 1.30 15.08
N TYR A 384 -0.36 0.79 14.72
CA TYR A 384 -1.43 0.46 15.67
C TYR A 384 -2.27 -0.73 15.20
N ALA A 385 -2.97 -1.34 16.14
CA ALA A 385 -3.96 -2.37 15.87
C ALA A 385 -5.32 -1.96 16.44
N LEU A 386 -6.40 -2.25 15.72
CA LEU A 386 -7.77 -1.94 16.11
C LEU A 386 -8.62 -3.20 16.12
N LEU A 387 -9.39 -3.40 17.19
CA LEU A 387 -10.40 -4.46 17.29
C LEU A 387 -11.79 -3.83 17.08
N ARG A 388 -12.51 -4.28 16.08
CA ARG A 388 -13.90 -3.86 15.87
C ARG A 388 -14.83 -4.57 16.85
N TYR A 389 -16.04 -4.03 17.03
CA TYR A 389 -17.08 -4.67 17.86
C TYR A 389 -17.59 -5.99 17.28
N ASP A 390 -17.37 -6.26 15.99
CA ASP A 390 -17.67 -7.56 15.34
C ASP A 390 -16.54 -8.60 15.53
N GLY A 391 -15.48 -8.24 16.27
CA GLY A 391 -14.32 -9.10 16.50
C GLY A 391 -13.27 -9.06 15.39
N SER A 392 -13.49 -8.34 14.31
CA SER A 392 -12.50 -8.22 13.23
C SER A 392 -11.33 -7.33 13.63
N LEU A 393 -10.10 -7.76 13.27
CA LEU A 393 -8.85 -7.10 13.60
C LEU A 393 -8.32 -6.32 12.39
N ILE A 394 -8.00 -5.04 12.60
CA ILE A 394 -7.31 -4.19 11.65
C ILE A 394 -5.90 -3.95 12.15
N LEU A 395 -4.90 -4.23 11.32
CA LEU A 395 -3.50 -3.94 11.59
C LEU A 395 -3.02 -2.80 10.69
N HIS A 396 -2.39 -1.80 11.26
CA HIS A 396 -1.84 -0.65 10.53
C HIS A 396 -0.35 -0.46 10.83
N GLY A 397 0.40 -0.05 9.80
CA GLY A 397 1.83 0.23 9.90
C GLY A 397 2.72 -0.98 9.71
N VAL A 398 4.01 -0.69 9.45
CA VAL A 398 5.03 -1.70 9.11
C VAL A 398 5.41 -2.60 10.30
N ALA A 399 5.17 -2.14 11.53
CA ALA A 399 5.40 -2.94 12.71
C ALA A 399 4.44 -4.15 12.78
N PHE A 400 3.20 -4.00 12.31
CA PHE A 400 2.18 -5.04 12.41
C PHE A 400 1.86 -5.72 11.09
N ARG A 401 2.30 -5.17 9.96
CA ARG A 401 2.07 -5.71 8.62
C ARG A 401 3.34 -5.62 7.79
N SER A 402 3.96 -6.75 7.51
CA SER A 402 5.13 -6.81 6.66
C SER A 402 5.10 -8.03 5.75
N SER A 403 4.98 -7.84 4.45
CA SER A 403 5.08 -8.93 3.48
C SER A 403 6.48 -9.57 3.39
N ARG A 404 7.43 -9.06 4.17
CA ARG A 404 8.82 -9.55 4.23
C ARG A 404 9.10 -10.38 5.48
N ALA A 405 8.27 -10.25 6.53
CA ALA A 405 8.47 -10.95 7.77
C ALA A 405 8.16 -12.46 7.63
N GLU A 406 8.64 -13.22 8.57
CA GLU A 406 8.41 -14.65 8.67
C GLU A 406 6.93 -14.92 9.02
N PRO A 407 6.21 -15.75 8.24
CA PRO A 407 4.78 -16.01 8.43
C PRO A 407 4.42 -16.51 9.83
N PHE A 408 5.27 -17.34 10.47
CA PHE A 408 4.99 -17.84 11.82
C PHE A 408 4.90 -16.73 12.86
N GLY A 409 5.79 -15.73 12.74
CA GLY A 409 5.82 -14.57 13.63
C GLY A 409 4.63 -13.65 13.41
N GLU A 410 4.21 -13.45 12.16
CA GLU A 410 3.00 -12.67 11.84
C GLU A 410 1.73 -13.37 12.32
N ALA A 411 1.65 -14.72 12.19
CA ALA A 411 0.53 -15.50 12.69
C ALA A 411 0.44 -15.43 14.23
N PHE A 412 1.58 -15.56 14.92
CA PHE A 412 1.66 -15.33 16.37
C PHE A 412 1.18 -13.92 16.73
N LEU A 413 1.74 -12.90 16.09
CA LEU A 413 1.45 -11.50 16.42
C LEU A 413 -0.04 -11.18 16.24
N ARG A 414 -0.65 -11.63 15.14
CA ARG A 414 -2.08 -11.46 14.88
C ARG A 414 -2.92 -12.11 16.00
N LYS A 415 -2.61 -13.34 16.37
CA LYS A 415 -3.32 -14.08 17.43
C LYS A 415 -3.14 -13.38 18.79
N ALA A 416 -1.90 -13.02 19.12
CA ALA A 416 -1.58 -12.36 20.38
C ALA A 416 -2.29 -10.99 20.50
N ILE A 417 -2.31 -10.17 19.45
CA ILE A 417 -3.01 -8.87 19.43
C ILE A 417 -4.52 -9.08 19.60
N THR A 418 -5.11 -10.07 18.96
CA THR A 418 -6.55 -10.34 19.11
C THR A 418 -6.91 -10.61 20.57
N HIS A 419 -6.16 -11.48 21.25
CA HIS A 419 -6.36 -11.77 22.66
C HIS A 419 -6.07 -10.57 23.57
N LEU A 420 -4.98 -9.84 23.26
CA LEU A 420 -4.59 -8.64 23.99
C LEU A 420 -5.69 -7.57 23.99
N LEU A 421 -6.26 -7.30 22.81
CA LEU A 421 -7.34 -6.32 22.65
C LEU A 421 -8.69 -6.79 23.20
N ALA A 422 -8.87 -8.10 23.38
CA ALA A 422 -9.99 -8.68 24.12
C ALA A 422 -9.78 -8.65 25.65
N GLY A 423 -8.60 -8.23 26.14
CA GLY A 423 -8.27 -8.20 27.57
C GLY A 423 -7.85 -9.55 28.13
N ASP A 424 -7.61 -10.55 27.28
CA ASP A 424 -7.25 -11.93 27.68
C ASP A 424 -5.73 -12.13 27.62
N VAL A 425 -5.05 -11.66 28.67
CA VAL A 425 -3.58 -11.79 28.79
C VAL A 425 -3.13 -13.26 28.94
N PRO A 426 -3.83 -14.14 29.67
CA PRO A 426 -3.52 -15.57 29.66
C PRO A 426 -3.47 -16.17 28.26
N ALA A 427 -4.44 -15.87 27.39
CA ALA A 427 -4.46 -16.36 26.02
C ALA A 427 -3.32 -15.77 25.15
N VAL A 428 -2.83 -14.56 25.45
CA VAL A 428 -1.61 -14.02 24.83
C VAL A 428 -0.40 -14.90 25.16
N ARG A 429 -0.25 -15.27 26.44
CA ARG A 429 0.79 -16.19 26.91
C ARG A 429 0.69 -17.55 26.23
N GLU A 430 -0.50 -18.13 26.18
CA GLU A 430 -0.74 -19.41 25.49
C GLU A 430 -0.37 -19.35 24.01
N ALA A 431 -0.71 -18.27 23.32
CA ALA A 431 -0.35 -18.07 21.92
C ALA A 431 1.18 -18.03 21.71
N TYR A 432 1.91 -17.38 22.64
CA TYR A 432 3.37 -17.34 22.62
C TYR A 432 3.98 -18.73 22.84
N LEU A 433 3.53 -19.44 23.88
CA LEU A 433 4.02 -20.79 24.20
C LEU A 433 3.72 -21.80 23.09
N ALA A 434 2.54 -21.72 22.48
CA ALA A 434 2.17 -22.58 21.35
C ALA A 434 3.07 -22.33 20.13
N ALA A 435 3.41 -21.07 19.85
CA ALA A 435 4.33 -20.74 18.77
C ALA A 435 5.75 -21.25 19.04
N LEU A 436 6.22 -21.11 20.28
CA LEU A 436 7.53 -21.59 20.73
C LEU A 436 7.63 -23.12 20.68
N ASP A 437 6.59 -23.84 21.14
CA ASP A 437 6.52 -25.30 21.12
C ASP A 437 6.54 -25.85 19.69
N ARG A 438 5.75 -25.27 18.78
CA ARG A 438 5.76 -25.65 17.36
C ARG A 438 7.12 -25.45 16.71
N LEU A 439 7.84 -24.37 17.08
CA LEU A 439 9.24 -24.15 16.62
C LEU A 439 10.17 -25.25 17.15
N ARG A 440 10.11 -25.54 18.47
CA ARG A 440 10.97 -26.54 19.13
C ARG A 440 10.74 -27.96 18.58
N ARG A 441 9.50 -28.31 18.29
CA ARG A 441 9.14 -29.59 17.67
C ARG A 441 9.35 -29.64 16.16
N ARG A 442 9.78 -28.53 15.53
CA ARG A 442 9.95 -28.43 14.07
C ARG A 442 8.67 -28.75 13.30
N GLU A 443 7.51 -28.38 13.85
CA GLU A 443 6.21 -28.57 13.21
C GLU A 443 5.94 -27.53 12.11
N LEU A 444 6.63 -26.39 12.16
CA LEU A 444 6.46 -25.33 11.17
C LEU A 444 7.13 -25.71 9.85
N PRO A 445 6.46 -25.54 8.71
CA PRO A 445 7.11 -25.63 7.41
C PRO A 445 8.28 -24.63 7.30
N THR A 446 9.34 -24.96 6.59
CA THR A 446 10.48 -24.06 6.39
C THR A 446 10.06 -22.72 5.76
N ARG A 447 9.00 -22.74 4.94
CA ARG A 447 8.42 -21.51 4.38
C ARG A 447 7.92 -20.56 5.46
N ASP A 448 7.35 -21.05 6.53
CA ASP A 448 6.77 -20.23 7.60
C ASP A 448 7.83 -19.50 8.42
N VAL A 449 9.05 -20.04 8.50
CA VAL A 449 10.19 -19.43 9.18
C VAL A 449 11.10 -18.66 8.20
N SER A 450 10.78 -18.61 6.92
CA SER A 450 11.57 -17.90 5.92
C SER A 450 11.09 -16.46 5.73
N SER A 451 12.03 -15.54 5.59
CA SER A 451 11.76 -14.14 5.23
C SER A 451 11.83 -13.92 3.73
N ARG A 452 11.01 -13.00 3.23
CA ARG A 452 10.95 -12.63 1.82
C ARG A 452 11.82 -11.43 1.56
N VAL A 453 12.81 -11.55 0.69
CA VAL A 453 13.77 -10.50 0.39
C VAL A 453 13.77 -10.19 -1.11
N ARG A 454 13.84 -8.91 -1.44
CA ARG A 454 14.06 -8.42 -2.80
C ARG A 454 15.54 -8.15 -3.00
N LEU A 455 16.14 -8.74 -4.03
CA LEU A 455 17.53 -8.51 -4.39
C LEU A 455 17.69 -7.10 -4.98
N THR A 456 18.61 -6.33 -4.43
CA THR A 456 18.83 -4.92 -4.83
C THR A 456 20.17 -4.71 -5.54
N LYS A 457 21.05 -5.73 -5.54
CA LYS A 457 22.38 -5.69 -6.14
C LYS A 457 22.50 -6.74 -7.23
N THR A 458 23.22 -6.43 -8.28
CA THR A 458 23.68 -7.43 -9.25
C THR A 458 24.70 -8.38 -8.62
N ALA A 459 24.97 -9.52 -9.23
CA ALA A 459 26.00 -10.44 -8.75
C ALA A 459 27.38 -9.74 -8.66
N ALA A 460 27.77 -9.00 -9.70
CA ALA A 460 29.02 -8.24 -9.71
C ALA A 460 29.10 -7.20 -8.59
N ALA A 461 28.01 -6.44 -8.36
CA ALA A 461 27.97 -5.45 -7.29
C ALA A 461 28.02 -6.08 -5.90
N TYR A 462 27.43 -7.27 -5.72
CA TYR A 462 27.53 -7.99 -4.45
C TYR A 462 28.94 -8.54 -4.22
N PHE A 463 29.56 -9.17 -5.20
CA PHE A 463 30.91 -9.70 -5.09
C PHE A 463 31.93 -8.60 -4.72
N ALA A 464 31.75 -7.38 -5.22
CA ALA A 464 32.61 -6.25 -4.88
C ALA A 464 32.58 -5.84 -3.38
N VAL A 465 31.49 -6.13 -2.67
CA VAL A 465 31.31 -5.76 -1.25
C VAL A 465 31.26 -6.96 -0.29
N ARG A 466 31.29 -8.18 -0.80
CA ARG A 466 31.08 -9.42 -0.05
C ARG A 466 32.08 -9.63 1.10
N GLU A 467 33.33 -9.26 0.90
CA GLU A 467 34.37 -9.40 1.93
C GLU A 467 34.15 -8.47 3.12
N SER A 468 33.65 -7.26 2.85
CA SER A 468 33.36 -6.26 3.89
C SER A 468 31.98 -6.46 4.52
N ARG A 469 31.01 -6.98 3.76
CA ARG A 469 29.61 -7.14 4.21
C ARG A 469 28.94 -8.32 3.56
N ARG A 470 28.78 -9.41 4.32
CA ARG A 470 27.98 -10.56 3.90
C ARG A 470 26.51 -10.31 4.16
N GLU A 471 25.67 -10.54 3.16
CA GLU A 471 24.23 -10.38 3.24
C GLU A 471 23.53 -11.72 3.01
N LEU A 472 22.66 -12.11 3.93
CA LEU A 472 21.98 -13.40 3.96
C LEU A 472 21.34 -13.82 2.63
N PRO A 473 20.60 -12.94 1.89
CA PRO A 473 19.96 -13.36 0.64
C PRO A 473 20.95 -13.82 -0.43
N TYR A 474 22.05 -13.08 -0.58
CA TYR A 474 23.06 -13.40 -1.60
C TYR A 474 23.90 -14.62 -1.22
N GLU A 475 24.21 -14.77 0.09
CA GLU A 475 24.90 -15.98 0.56
C GLU A 475 24.01 -17.22 0.40
N ALA A 476 22.68 -17.09 0.58
CA ALA A 476 21.74 -18.17 0.33
C ALA A 476 21.69 -18.55 -1.17
N MET A 477 21.73 -17.55 -2.08
CA MET A 477 21.82 -17.78 -3.52
C MET A 477 23.08 -18.55 -3.88
N LEU A 478 24.25 -18.12 -3.38
CA LEU A 478 25.53 -18.78 -3.64
C LEU A 478 25.58 -20.20 -3.05
N ALA A 479 25.04 -20.39 -1.84
CA ALA A 479 24.95 -21.70 -1.20
C ALA A 479 24.05 -22.69 -1.95
N SER A 480 23.05 -22.20 -2.70
CA SER A 480 22.20 -23.01 -3.57
C SER A 480 22.80 -23.27 -4.97
N GLY A 481 24.02 -22.83 -5.22
CA GLY A 481 24.71 -22.98 -6.51
C GLY A 481 24.32 -21.92 -7.56
N ARG A 482 23.54 -20.90 -7.19
CA ARG A 482 23.17 -19.81 -8.09
C ARG A 482 24.21 -18.69 -8.07
N ALA A 483 25.00 -18.59 -9.13
CA ALA A 483 26.02 -17.55 -9.29
C ALA A 483 25.50 -16.28 -10.02
N SER A 484 24.26 -16.30 -10.52
CA SER A 484 23.65 -15.19 -11.24
C SER A 484 22.20 -14.98 -10.80
N TRP A 485 21.78 -13.73 -10.77
CA TRP A 485 20.41 -13.30 -10.46
C TRP A 485 20.15 -11.92 -11.05
N SER A 486 18.89 -11.53 -11.11
CA SER A 486 18.47 -10.21 -11.57
C SER A 486 18.18 -9.28 -10.38
N VAL A 487 18.46 -7.99 -10.55
CA VAL A 487 17.98 -6.98 -9.59
C VAL A 487 16.46 -6.98 -9.59
N ASN A 488 15.88 -6.95 -8.41
CA ASN A 488 14.44 -7.05 -8.11
C ASN A 488 13.89 -8.48 -8.05
N ASP A 489 14.68 -9.52 -8.29
CA ASP A 489 14.25 -10.88 -7.98
C ASP A 489 13.84 -10.97 -6.49
N ARG A 490 12.79 -11.72 -6.23
CA ARG A 490 12.31 -11.99 -4.87
C ARG A 490 12.64 -13.42 -4.51
N VAL A 491 13.26 -13.57 -3.35
CA VAL A 491 13.69 -14.86 -2.84
C VAL A 491 13.22 -15.03 -1.39
N ARG A 492 13.00 -16.26 -0.97
CA ARG A 492 12.81 -16.59 0.44
C ARG A 492 14.07 -17.19 1.00
N VAL A 493 14.48 -16.69 2.16
CA VAL A 493 15.71 -17.13 2.82
C VAL A 493 15.42 -17.46 4.28
N TYR A 494 16.13 -18.44 4.80
CA TYR A 494 16.04 -18.85 6.20
C TYR A 494 17.41 -19.21 6.76
N ARG A 495 17.55 -19.20 8.08
CA ARG A 495 18.77 -19.65 8.77
C ARG A 495 18.69 -21.15 9.02
N LYS A 496 19.78 -21.83 8.66
CA LYS A 496 19.94 -23.27 8.89
C LYS A 496 20.52 -23.56 10.26
N ARG A 497 20.19 -24.74 10.79
CA ARG A 497 20.84 -25.33 11.95
C ARG A 497 22.34 -25.42 11.70
N HIS A 498 23.15 -25.18 12.74
CA HIS A 498 24.63 -25.20 12.66
C HIS A 498 25.27 -24.10 11.80
N GLY A 499 24.54 -23.03 11.54
CA GLY A 499 25.00 -21.92 10.73
C GLY A 499 24.70 -22.07 9.23
N GLY A 500 24.88 -20.97 8.50
CA GLY A 500 24.55 -20.90 7.08
C GLY A 500 23.11 -20.45 6.83
N CYS A 501 22.75 -20.46 5.56
CA CYS A 501 21.45 -19.98 5.07
C CYS A 501 20.92 -20.91 3.99
N GLY A 502 19.59 -21.03 3.94
CA GLY A 502 18.86 -21.74 2.91
C GLY A 502 18.08 -20.80 2.02
N LEU A 503 17.91 -21.22 0.77
CA LEU A 503 17.07 -20.57 -0.22
C LEU A 503 15.81 -21.41 -0.42
N LEU A 504 14.65 -20.76 -0.45
CA LEU A 504 13.43 -21.36 -0.97
C LEU A 504 13.04 -20.61 -2.23
N GLU A 505 12.73 -21.36 -3.28
CA GLU A 505 12.18 -20.78 -4.50
C GLU A 505 10.76 -20.27 -4.23
N GLU A 506 10.48 -19.04 -4.61
CA GLU A 506 9.10 -18.60 -4.74
C GLU A 506 8.62 -19.01 -6.13
N PRO A 507 7.66 -19.94 -6.24
CA PRO A 507 7.03 -20.19 -7.51
C PRO A 507 6.36 -18.90 -7.98
N GLU A 508 6.50 -18.54 -9.23
CA GLU A 508 5.94 -17.32 -9.83
C GLU A 508 4.42 -17.17 -9.59
N ASP A 509 3.75 -18.29 -9.36
CA ASP A 509 2.29 -18.40 -9.22
C ASP A 509 1.79 -18.89 -7.85
N GLY A 510 2.62 -18.89 -6.82
CA GLY A 510 2.18 -19.22 -5.44
C GLY A 510 1.97 -20.70 -5.14
N GLN A 511 2.14 -21.61 -6.10
CA GLN A 511 2.09 -23.05 -5.84
C GLN A 511 3.46 -23.56 -5.39
N VAL A 512 3.49 -24.21 -4.24
CA VAL A 512 4.68 -24.93 -3.77
C VAL A 512 4.87 -26.16 -4.66
N GLY A 513 6.05 -26.30 -5.26
CA GLY A 513 6.43 -27.54 -5.95
C GLY A 513 6.28 -28.70 -4.95
N THR A 514 5.50 -29.70 -5.31
CA THR A 514 5.17 -30.84 -4.44
C THR A 514 6.28 -31.86 -4.31
N ASP A 515 7.42 -31.65 -4.97
CA ASP A 515 8.45 -32.68 -5.12
C ASP A 515 9.66 -32.54 -4.18
N ASP A 516 9.84 -31.40 -3.48
CA ASP A 516 10.92 -31.22 -2.52
C ASP A 516 10.47 -31.54 -1.10
N VAL A 517 11.12 -32.52 -0.48
CA VAL A 517 10.92 -32.87 0.92
C VAL A 517 11.36 -31.69 1.81
N ASP A 518 10.43 -31.10 2.55
CA ASP A 518 10.74 -30.04 3.52
C ASP A 518 11.48 -30.66 4.74
N HIS A 519 12.79 -30.52 4.76
CA HIS A 519 13.66 -31.06 5.81
C HIS A 519 13.55 -30.33 7.15
N ARG A 520 12.95 -29.16 7.19
CA ARG A 520 12.78 -28.31 8.40
C ARG A 520 14.09 -28.15 9.17
N ASP A 521 15.19 -27.95 8.43
CA ASP A 521 16.57 -27.87 8.95
C ASP A 521 16.91 -26.48 9.52
N TYR A 522 15.90 -25.67 9.79
CA TYR A 522 16.04 -24.30 10.31
C TYR A 522 16.58 -24.26 11.75
N ASP A 523 17.23 -23.13 12.09
CA ASP A 523 17.78 -22.86 13.43
C ASP A 523 16.68 -22.45 14.41
N VAL A 524 16.25 -23.41 15.23
CA VAL A 524 15.18 -23.21 16.24
C VAL A 524 15.52 -22.11 17.24
N ASP A 525 16.78 -22.05 17.72
CA ASP A 525 17.17 -21.08 18.74
C ASP A 525 17.19 -19.66 18.18
N HIS A 526 17.59 -19.51 16.91
CA HIS A 526 17.50 -18.22 16.23
C HIS A 526 16.04 -17.75 16.15
N TYR A 527 15.13 -18.61 15.71
CA TYR A 527 13.72 -18.24 15.52
C TYR A 527 12.97 -18.08 16.85
N ALA A 528 13.34 -18.82 17.89
CA ALA A 528 12.82 -18.60 19.23
C ALA A 528 13.22 -17.23 19.80
N ARG A 529 14.50 -16.83 19.62
CA ARG A 529 14.94 -15.46 19.98
C ARG A 529 14.21 -14.41 19.16
N GLN A 530 14.03 -14.64 17.86
CA GLN A 530 13.32 -13.72 16.96
C GLN A 530 11.85 -13.57 17.35
N LEU A 531 11.18 -14.66 17.74
CA LEU A 531 9.80 -14.63 18.25
C LEU A 531 9.66 -13.65 19.41
N ARG A 532 10.59 -13.67 20.36
CA ARG A 532 10.58 -12.76 21.52
C ARG A 532 11.05 -11.35 21.17
N GLN A 533 12.21 -11.24 20.53
CA GLN A 533 12.91 -9.94 20.34
C GLN A 533 12.35 -9.11 19.17
N THR A 534 11.73 -9.75 18.19
CA THR A 534 11.21 -9.05 16.99
C THR A 534 9.69 -9.00 16.96
N PHE A 535 9.02 -10.08 17.33
CA PHE A 535 7.55 -10.13 17.24
C PHE A 535 6.90 -9.74 18.56
N ALA A 536 7.22 -10.40 19.68
CA ALA A 536 6.62 -10.07 20.97
C ALA A 536 6.98 -8.65 21.44
N SER A 537 8.18 -8.14 21.11
CA SER A 537 8.60 -6.77 21.44
C SER A 537 7.66 -5.68 20.92
N ARG A 538 6.88 -5.96 19.88
CA ARG A 538 5.86 -5.04 19.37
C ARG A 538 4.65 -4.88 20.31
N LEU A 539 4.56 -5.71 21.34
CA LEU A 539 3.52 -5.67 22.37
C LEU A 539 4.02 -5.05 23.69
N VAL A 540 5.28 -4.63 23.76
CA VAL A 540 5.90 -4.14 24.99
C VAL A 540 5.15 -2.97 25.61
N CYS A 541 4.63 -2.05 24.81
CA CYS A 541 3.90 -0.88 25.30
C CYS A 541 2.55 -1.22 25.97
N ALA A 542 2.07 -2.46 25.83
CA ALA A 542 0.83 -2.92 26.44
C ALA A 542 1.01 -3.41 27.88
N PHE A 543 2.23 -3.49 28.40
CA PHE A 543 2.56 -4.06 29.70
C PHE A 543 3.57 -3.22 30.46
N THR A 544 3.64 -3.38 31.78
CA THR A 544 4.82 -2.97 32.54
C THR A 544 6.01 -3.87 32.18
N PRO A 545 7.26 -3.43 32.40
CA PRO A 545 8.43 -4.28 32.09
C PRO A 545 8.39 -5.67 32.74
N ASP A 546 8.01 -5.74 34.02
CA ASP A 546 7.93 -7.01 34.76
C ASP A 546 6.80 -7.91 34.22
N ASP A 547 5.66 -7.32 33.88
CA ASP A 547 4.52 -8.05 33.30
C ASP A 547 4.86 -8.56 31.89
N TYR A 548 5.54 -7.74 31.07
CA TYR A 548 6.01 -8.16 29.75
C TYR A 548 6.94 -9.36 29.85
N ASP A 549 7.91 -9.31 30.78
CA ASP A 549 8.82 -10.42 31.01
C ASP A 549 8.09 -11.68 31.50
N ALA A 550 7.09 -11.54 32.36
CA ALA A 550 6.26 -12.67 32.80
C ALA A 550 5.45 -13.29 31.65
N VAL A 551 4.83 -12.47 30.80
CA VAL A 551 4.01 -12.94 29.66
C VAL A 551 4.86 -13.64 28.61
N PHE A 552 6.07 -13.16 28.32
CA PHE A 552 6.94 -13.68 27.25
C PHE A 552 8.20 -14.40 27.77
N ALA A 553 8.21 -14.82 29.03
CA ALA A 553 9.28 -15.66 29.57
C ALA A 553 9.31 -17.04 28.92
N ASP A 554 10.50 -17.59 28.74
CA ASP A 554 10.64 -19.01 28.43
C ASP A 554 10.20 -19.85 29.64
N PRO A 555 9.37 -20.88 29.46
CA PRO A 555 8.94 -21.74 30.57
C PRO A 555 10.10 -22.32 31.39
N ASP A 556 11.22 -22.62 30.72
CA ASP A 556 12.41 -23.21 31.35
C ASP A 556 13.24 -22.17 32.14
N GLN A 557 12.88 -20.88 32.09
CA GLN A 557 13.59 -19.76 32.73
C GLN A 557 12.74 -18.98 33.74
N MET A 558 11.55 -19.48 34.09
CA MET A 558 10.67 -18.80 35.04
C MET A 558 11.26 -18.87 36.46
N THR A 559 11.11 -17.78 37.20
CA THR A 559 11.55 -17.67 38.61
C THR A 559 10.34 -17.74 39.53
N LEU A 560 10.59 -18.03 40.82
CA LEU A 560 9.56 -18.04 41.87
C LEU A 560 8.85 -16.68 42.07
N PHE A 561 9.46 -15.59 41.60
CA PHE A 561 8.93 -14.24 41.75
C PHE A 561 8.21 -13.74 40.49
N THR A 562 8.03 -14.60 39.47
CA THR A 562 7.31 -14.20 38.24
C THR A 562 5.81 -13.98 38.57
N PRO A 563 5.22 -12.83 38.23
CA PRO A 563 3.79 -12.57 38.45
C PRO A 563 2.90 -13.64 37.81
N ALA A 564 1.79 -13.97 38.48
CA ALA A 564 0.80 -14.87 37.88
C ALA A 564 0.15 -14.18 36.66
N VAL A 565 0.26 -14.75 35.47
CA VAL A 565 -0.24 -14.18 34.23
C VAL A 565 -1.73 -13.82 34.28
N THR A 566 -2.50 -14.53 35.11
CA THR A 566 -3.93 -14.26 35.33
C THR A 566 -4.21 -12.92 36.03
N THR A 567 -3.25 -12.38 36.76
CA THR A 567 -3.37 -11.08 37.45
C THR A 567 -2.90 -9.89 36.63
N ILE A 568 -2.15 -10.16 35.55
CA ILE A 568 -1.61 -9.09 34.67
C ILE A 568 -2.74 -8.41 33.90
N ARG A 569 -2.64 -7.09 33.80
CA ARG A 569 -3.55 -6.25 33.03
C ARG A 569 -2.76 -5.43 32.03
N THR A 570 -3.42 -5.09 30.92
CA THR A 570 -2.86 -4.17 29.92
C THR A 570 -2.79 -2.75 30.47
N VAL A 571 -1.81 -1.99 30.04
CA VAL A 571 -1.60 -0.60 30.44
C VAL A 571 -1.81 0.35 29.25
N LEU A 572 -2.16 1.57 29.57
CA LEU A 572 -2.14 2.71 28.66
C LEU A 572 -1.31 3.81 29.32
N GLU A 573 -0.17 4.11 28.73
CA GLU A 573 0.74 5.14 29.21
C GLU A 573 0.54 6.43 28.40
N THR A 574 0.10 7.50 29.06
CA THR A 574 -0.04 8.81 28.44
C THR A 574 1.34 9.49 28.35
N LYS A 575 1.72 9.88 27.15
CA LYS A 575 2.92 10.66 26.91
C LYS A 575 2.56 12.14 27.10
N VAL A 576 3.19 12.77 28.07
CA VAL A 576 3.03 14.22 28.29
C VAL A 576 3.68 14.93 27.10
N GLN A 577 2.89 15.25 26.09
CA GLN A 577 3.25 16.25 25.09
C GLN A 577 2.44 17.50 25.40
N GLU A 578 3.13 18.59 25.75
CA GLU A 578 2.50 19.90 25.76
C GLU A 578 2.01 20.20 24.33
N VAL A 579 0.69 20.22 24.16
CA VAL A 579 0.07 20.66 22.91
C VAL A 579 0.33 22.17 22.81
N GLY A 580 1.43 22.55 22.15
CA GLY A 580 1.69 23.97 21.94
C GLY A 580 3.13 24.47 21.93
N GLN A 581 4.15 23.63 21.76
CA GLN A 581 5.52 24.11 21.48
C GLN A 581 6.14 23.29 20.34
N GLY A 582 6.02 23.78 19.09
CA GLY A 582 6.67 23.24 17.90
C GLY A 582 6.52 24.22 16.75
#